data_6c27d1f4ebb09339d759bcce7bb5aceb
#
_entry.id   6c27d1f4ebb09339d759bcce7bb5aceb
#
_cell.length_a   1.000
_cell.length_b   1.000
_cell.length_c   1.000
_cell.angle_alpha   90.00
_cell.angle_beta   90.00
_cell.angle_gamma   90.00
#
_symmetry.space_group_name_H-M   'P 1'
#
loop_
_entity.id
_entity.type
_entity.pdbx_description
1 polymer ?
#
loop_
_entity_poly.entity_id
_entity_poly.type
_entity_poly.pdbx_seq_one_letter_code
_entity_poly.pdbx_strand_id
1 'polypeptide(L)'
;MNRMKRNRIQLYLIRLLAGGLLAGCTAGPVEEIVPEESRPVAISFGKPDLGVPELLTRAGEEVTPLPTLLPEGATVRIGAYFTGYVGDKPQEASFSTTAPSFEATYAVGADGTLIPCCVDGNGKKIDGEAKGLTVRGGVYDFYAVSPARPLQEGDDGYYKITGLPHKEDVMPSFVRGVAVTK
;
A
#
# COMPACT_ATOMS: atom_id res chain seq x y z
N MET A 1 -24.91 64.84 7.04
CA MET A 1 -23.72 64.78 7.90
C MET A 1 -23.76 63.66 8.94
N ASN A 2 -24.44 62.53 8.66
CA ASN A 2 -24.63 61.44 9.63
C ASN A 2 -24.07 60.06 9.20
N ARG A 3 -23.56 59.90 7.98
CA ARG A 3 -23.00 58.60 7.51
C ARG A 3 -21.56 58.34 7.98
N MET A 4 -20.77 59.39 8.16
CA MET A 4 -19.34 59.21 8.58
C MET A 4 -19.17 58.83 10.05
N LYS A 5 -20.09 59.25 10.94
CA LYS A 5 -20.00 58.89 12.37
C LYS A 5 -20.33 57.40 12.65
N ARG A 6 -21.24 56.84 11.84
CA ARG A 6 -21.67 55.44 12.03
C ARG A 6 -20.58 54.44 11.64
N ASN A 7 -19.78 54.74 10.63
CA ASN A 7 -18.70 53.87 10.21
C ASN A 7 -17.52 53.88 11.19
N ARG A 8 -17.27 55.00 11.90
CA ARG A 8 -16.20 55.04 12.90
C ARG A 8 -16.54 54.25 14.16
N ILE A 9 -17.78 54.24 14.58
CA ILE A 9 -18.24 53.45 15.74
C ILE A 9 -18.20 51.95 15.43
N GLN A 10 -18.57 51.52 14.20
CA GLN A 10 -18.44 50.13 13.79
C GLN A 10 -16.97 49.66 13.70
N LEU A 11 -16.07 50.54 13.27
CA LEU A 11 -14.63 50.20 13.20
C LEU A 11 -14.01 50.04 14.60
N TYR A 12 -14.46 50.82 15.59
CA TYR A 12 -14.00 50.66 16.98
C TYR A 12 -14.57 49.42 17.64
N LEU A 13 -15.83 49.08 17.36
CA LEU A 13 -16.44 47.85 17.84
C LEU A 13 -15.77 46.57 17.29
N ILE A 14 -15.40 46.57 16.02
CA ILE A 14 -14.66 45.47 15.39
C ILE A 14 -13.24 45.34 15.97
N ARG A 15 -12.58 46.46 16.28
CA ARG A 15 -11.25 46.43 16.89
C ARG A 15 -11.27 46.00 18.38
N LEU A 16 -12.35 46.28 19.10
CA LEU A 16 -12.49 45.80 20.48
C LEU A 16 -12.82 44.29 20.55
N LEU A 17 -13.58 43.75 19.58
CA LEU A 17 -13.83 42.33 19.47
C LEU A 17 -12.61 41.52 19.02
N ALA A 18 -11.73 42.11 18.18
CA ALA A 18 -10.49 41.46 17.74
C ALA A 18 -9.38 41.43 18.80
N GLY A 19 -9.43 42.35 19.77
CA GLY A 19 -8.44 42.42 20.87
C GLY A 19 -8.73 41.52 22.07
N GLY A 20 -9.93 41.00 22.19
CA GLY A 20 -10.37 40.17 23.33
C GLY A 20 -10.14 38.65 23.16
N LEU A 21 -9.75 38.19 21.99
CA LEU A 21 -9.59 36.75 21.70
C LEU A 21 -8.17 36.21 21.79
N LEU A 22 -7.20 37.05 22.19
CA LEU A 22 -5.79 36.64 22.28
C LEU A 22 -5.27 36.42 23.71
N ALA A 23 -6.13 36.46 24.71
CA ALA A 23 -5.74 36.20 26.11
C ALA A 23 -6.39 34.89 26.58
N GLY A 24 -5.81 33.78 26.26
CA GLY A 24 -6.18 32.52 26.90
C GLY A 24 -5.99 31.32 26.00
N CYS A 25 -4.88 30.74 26.13
CA CYS A 25 -4.50 29.34 26.13
C CYS A 25 -3.07 29.25 25.59
N THR A 26 -2.10 29.40 26.45
CA THR A 26 -0.88 28.61 26.35
C THR A 26 -1.28 27.16 26.61
N ALA A 27 -2.01 26.57 25.64
CA ALA A 27 -2.02 25.14 25.52
C ALA A 27 -0.57 24.77 25.17
N GLY A 28 0.13 24.13 26.09
CA GLY A 28 1.35 23.42 25.78
C GLY A 28 1.11 22.57 24.52
N PRO A 29 2.17 22.09 23.86
CA PRO A 29 1.99 21.26 22.67
C PRO A 29 1.00 20.17 23.03
N VAL A 30 -0.22 20.27 22.47
CA VAL A 30 -1.19 19.18 22.51
C VAL A 30 -0.50 18.12 21.70
N GLU A 31 0.10 17.15 22.39
CA GLU A 31 0.49 15.91 21.73
C GLU A 31 -0.80 15.41 21.06
N GLU A 32 -0.86 15.55 19.75
CA GLU A 32 -1.92 15.02 18.95
C GLU A 32 -1.94 13.52 19.23
N ILE A 33 -2.92 13.09 20.05
CA ILE A 33 -3.12 11.67 20.34
C ILE A 33 -3.58 11.04 19.05
N VAL A 34 -2.62 10.68 18.20
CA VAL A 34 -2.88 9.92 16.97
C VAL A 34 -3.41 8.57 17.44
N PRO A 35 -4.66 8.22 17.09
CA PRO A 35 -5.22 6.93 17.46
C PRO A 35 -4.24 5.82 17.09
N GLU A 36 -4.09 4.83 17.94
CA GLU A 36 -3.09 3.75 17.76
C GLU A 36 -3.28 3.05 16.40
N GLU A 37 -4.51 2.93 15.93
CA GLU A 37 -4.90 2.40 14.63
C GLU A 37 -4.37 3.21 13.44
N SER A 38 -4.06 4.49 13.62
CA SER A 38 -3.54 5.36 12.55
C SER A 38 -2.01 5.35 12.44
N ARG A 39 -1.30 4.68 13.36
CA ARG A 39 0.16 4.59 13.31
C ARG A 39 0.60 3.65 12.19
N PRO A 40 1.63 4.03 11.42
CA PRO A 40 2.13 3.20 10.34
C PRO A 40 2.82 1.95 10.89
N VAL A 41 2.54 0.79 10.29
CA VAL A 41 3.13 -0.51 10.59
C VAL A 41 3.88 -0.98 9.36
N ALA A 42 5.18 -1.24 9.49
CA ALA A 42 5.98 -1.82 8.42
C ALA A 42 5.65 -3.31 8.27
N ILE A 43 5.38 -3.73 7.04
CA ILE A 43 5.07 -5.12 6.72
C ILE A 43 6.32 -5.82 6.23
N SER A 44 6.65 -6.94 6.85
CA SER A 44 7.70 -7.86 6.41
C SER A 44 7.06 -9.07 5.75
N PHE A 45 7.59 -9.45 4.61
CA PHE A 45 7.16 -10.65 3.89
C PHE A 45 8.20 -11.75 4.05
N GLY A 46 7.73 -12.98 4.24
CA GLY A 46 8.59 -14.17 4.19
C GLY A 46 9.15 -14.42 2.78
N LYS A 47 9.88 -15.50 2.64
CA LYS A 47 10.39 -15.94 1.34
C LYS A 47 9.21 -16.27 0.42
N PRO A 48 9.20 -15.73 -0.82
CA PRO A 48 8.12 -16.02 -1.76
C PRO A 48 8.21 -17.50 -2.18
N ASP A 49 7.19 -18.26 -1.80
CA ASP A 49 7.03 -19.67 -2.18
C ASP A 49 6.01 -19.74 -3.33
N LEU A 50 6.37 -20.40 -4.41
CA LEU A 50 5.49 -20.57 -5.58
C LEU A 50 4.40 -21.61 -5.35
N GLY A 51 4.46 -22.33 -4.22
CA GLY A 51 3.45 -23.32 -3.84
C GLY A 51 3.19 -24.34 -4.93
N VAL A 52 4.24 -24.93 -5.51
CA VAL A 52 4.09 -25.90 -6.61
C VAL A 52 3.26 -27.06 -6.09
N PRO A 53 2.09 -27.35 -6.68
CA PRO A 53 1.34 -28.54 -6.33
C PRO A 53 2.21 -29.77 -6.59
N GLU A 54 2.20 -30.71 -5.66
CA GLU A 54 2.88 -31.99 -5.80
C GLU A 54 2.42 -32.65 -7.11
N LEU A 55 3.28 -32.58 -8.13
CA LEU A 55 2.98 -33.26 -9.39
C LEU A 55 3.01 -34.75 -9.14
N LEU A 56 1.84 -35.33 -9.00
CA LEU A 56 1.66 -36.77 -8.99
C LEU A 56 2.09 -37.32 -10.35
N THR A 57 3.37 -37.69 -10.48
CA THR A 57 3.89 -38.29 -11.69
C THR A 57 3.38 -39.70 -11.83
N ARG A 58 2.89 -40.02 -13.00
CA ARG A 58 2.69 -41.42 -13.42
C ARG A 58 4.06 -42.08 -13.53
N ALA A 59 4.31 -42.98 -12.60
CA ALA A 59 5.32 -44.05 -12.64
C ALA A 59 6.64 -43.75 -13.43
N GLY A 60 7.72 -43.49 -12.69
CA GLY A 60 9.04 -43.96 -13.09
C GLY A 60 10.02 -42.97 -13.73
N GLU A 61 9.65 -41.75 -13.99
CA GLU A 61 10.61 -40.71 -14.39
C GLU A 61 11.05 -39.89 -13.20
N GLU A 62 12.36 -39.75 -13.05
CA GLU A 62 12.97 -38.86 -12.05
C GLU A 62 12.69 -37.42 -12.47
N VAL A 63 11.63 -36.81 -11.94
CA VAL A 63 11.23 -35.45 -12.22
C VAL A 63 12.10 -34.52 -11.39
N THR A 64 12.91 -33.70 -12.03
CA THR A 64 13.60 -32.61 -11.37
C THR A 64 12.55 -31.71 -10.70
N PRO A 65 12.56 -31.55 -9.36
CA PRO A 65 11.60 -30.69 -8.70
C PRO A 65 11.66 -29.26 -9.30
N LEU A 66 10.51 -28.74 -9.68
CA LEU A 66 10.46 -27.33 -10.10
C LEU A 66 10.87 -26.44 -8.92
N PRO A 67 11.59 -25.35 -9.16
CA PRO A 67 11.94 -24.43 -8.09
C PRO A 67 10.67 -23.88 -7.45
N THR A 68 10.56 -24.06 -6.13
CA THR A 68 9.42 -23.54 -5.34
C THR A 68 9.57 -22.06 -4.98
N LEU A 69 10.77 -21.50 -5.17
CA LEU A 69 11.09 -20.12 -4.82
C LEU A 69 11.34 -19.29 -6.08
N LEU A 70 10.95 -18.01 -6.01
CA LEU A 70 11.35 -17.05 -7.03
C LEU A 70 12.88 -16.93 -7.06
N PRO A 71 13.51 -16.86 -8.25
CA PRO A 71 14.95 -16.73 -8.37
C PRO A 71 15.45 -15.38 -7.82
N GLU A 72 16.71 -15.34 -7.40
CA GLU A 72 17.39 -14.10 -7.03
C GLU A 72 17.26 -13.06 -8.15
N GLY A 73 16.99 -11.82 -7.76
CA GLY A 73 16.79 -10.70 -8.70
C GLY A 73 15.39 -10.64 -9.31
N ALA A 74 14.55 -11.65 -9.15
CA ALA A 74 13.14 -11.55 -9.55
C ALA A 74 12.47 -10.40 -8.78
N THR A 75 11.59 -9.67 -9.45
CA THR A 75 10.90 -8.55 -8.85
C THR A 75 9.46 -8.90 -8.52
N VAL A 76 8.94 -8.33 -7.43
CA VAL A 76 7.57 -8.55 -6.96
C VAL A 76 6.94 -7.20 -6.63
N ARG A 77 5.74 -6.95 -7.13
CA ARG A 77 4.89 -5.85 -6.69
C ARG A 77 3.87 -6.39 -5.73
N ILE A 78 3.69 -5.74 -4.60
CA ILE A 78 2.71 -6.12 -3.58
C ILE A 78 1.80 -4.94 -3.32
N GLY A 79 0.51 -5.14 -3.52
CA GLY A 79 -0.56 -4.22 -3.19
C GLY A 79 -1.31 -4.68 -1.94
N ALA A 80 -1.58 -3.77 -1.03
CA ALA A 80 -2.42 -3.96 0.15
C ALA A 80 -3.75 -3.23 -0.05
N TYR A 81 -4.84 -3.94 0.09
CA TYR A 81 -6.20 -3.45 -0.08
C TYR A 81 -6.89 -3.44 1.28
N PHE A 82 -7.19 -2.26 1.78
CA PHE A 82 -7.91 -2.13 3.06
C PHE A 82 -9.33 -2.64 2.92
N THR A 83 -9.74 -3.54 3.81
CA THR A 83 -11.05 -4.21 3.78
C THR A 83 -11.90 -3.91 5.03
N GLY A 84 -11.35 -3.26 6.04
CA GLY A 84 -12.06 -2.88 7.26
C GLY A 84 -11.15 -2.83 8.47
N TYR A 85 -11.73 -2.59 9.63
CA TYR A 85 -11.02 -2.64 10.91
C TYR A 85 -11.15 -4.02 11.56
N VAL A 86 -10.24 -4.32 12.47
CA VAL A 86 -10.29 -5.58 13.24
C VAL A 86 -11.59 -5.60 14.06
N GLY A 87 -12.39 -6.65 13.85
CA GLY A 87 -13.70 -6.80 14.49
C GLY A 87 -14.88 -6.40 13.61
N ASP A 88 -14.67 -5.68 12.52
CA ASP A 88 -15.69 -5.41 11.52
C ASP A 88 -16.00 -6.67 10.69
N LYS A 89 -17.15 -6.67 10.02
CA LYS A 89 -17.42 -7.68 9.00
C LYS A 89 -16.56 -7.37 7.77
N PRO A 90 -15.52 -8.16 7.48
CA PRO A 90 -14.60 -7.85 6.39
C PRO A 90 -15.32 -7.88 5.04
N GLN A 91 -14.96 -6.92 4.19
CA GLN A 91 -15.35 -6.91 2.79
C GLN A 91 -14.15 -7.38 1.98
N GLU A 92 -14.34 -8.38 1.13
CA GLU A 92 -13.28 -8.84 0.24
C GLU A 92 -12.98 -7.77 -0.82
N ALA A 93 -11.70 -7.48 -1.04
CA ALA A 93 -11.29 -6.59 -2.10
C ALA A 93 -11.49 -7.25 -3.48
N SER A 94 -11.97 -6.48 -4.43
CA SER A 94 -11.93 -6.87 -5.84
C SER A 94 -10.64 -6.33 -6.46
N PHE A 95 -9.63 -7.20 -6.59
CA PHE A 95 -8.32 -6.81 -7.13
C PHE A 95 -8.39 -6.30 -8.58
N SER A 96 -9.43 -6.64 -9.31
CA SER A 96 -9.63 -6.23 -10.70
C SER A 96 -10.31 -4.87 -10.86
N THR A 97 -11.01 -4.37 -9.83
CA THR A 97 -11.79 -3.12 -9.92
C THR A 97 -11.45 -2.12 -8.83
N THR A 98 -10.53 -2.44 -7.95
CA THR A 98 -10.13 -1.59 -6.82
C THR A 98 -8.63 -1.34 -6.86
N ALA A 99 -8.22 -0.08 -6.73
CA ALA A 99 -6.81 0.25 -6.54
C ALA A 99 -6.30 -0.22 -5.18
N PRO A 100 -5.04 -0.63 -5.05
CA PRO A 100 -4.44 -0.89 -3.76
C PRO A 100 -4.41 0.39 -2.91
N SER A 101 -4.70 0.25 -1.61
CA SER A 101 -4.58 1.36 -0.67
C SER A 101 -3.12 1.76 -0.42
N PHE A 102 -2.23 0.77 -0.49
CA PHE A 102 -0.79 0.92 -0.38
C PHE A 102 -0.12 -0.08 -1.31
N GLU A 103 1.04 0.27 -1.85
CA GLU A 103 1.82 -0.67 -2.66
C GLU A 103 3.33 -0.45 -2.47
N ALA A 104 4.10 -1.51 -2.71
CA ALA A 104 5.55 -1.45 -2.77
C ALA A 104 6.10 -2.51 -3.72
N THR A 105 7.33 -2.28 -4.19
CA THR A 105 8.04 -3.21 -5.06
C THR A 105 9.29 -3.73 -4.37
N TYR A 106 9.59 -4.99 -4.64
CA TYR A 106 10.68 -5.72 -4.02
C TYR A 106 11.46 -6.50 -5.06
N ALA A 107 12.73 -6.77 -4.75
CA ALA A 107 13.54 -7.76 -5.45
C ALA A 107 13.85 -8.92 -4.50
N VAL A 108 13.94 -10.11 -5.02
CA VAL A 108 14.36 -11.30 -4.28
C VAL A 108 15.88 -11.23 -4.09
N GLY A 109 16.32 -11.26 -2.85
CA GLY A 109 17.74 -11.32 -2.47
C GLY A 109 18.32 -12.73 -2.63
N ALA A 110 19.66 -12.84 -2.47
CA ALA A 110 20.37 -14.10 -2.57
C ALA A 110 19.93 -15.14 -1.53
N ASP A 111 19.43 -14.69 -0.37
CA ASP A 111 18.87 -15.53 0.70
C ASP A 111 17.38 -15.81 0.52
N GLY A 112 16.77 -15.30 -0.57
CA GLY A 112 15.36 -15.43 -0.87
C GLY A 112 14.47 -14.41 -0.14
N THR A 113 15.02 -13.45 0.61
CA THR A 113 14.23 -12.40 1.25
C THR A 113 13.79 -11.33 0.25
N LEU A 114 12.68 -10.65 0.55
CA LEU A 114 12.20 -9.53 -0.26
C LEU A 114 12.83 -8.22 0.21
N ILE A 115 13.62 -7.60 -0.67
CA ILE A 115 14.32 -6.33 -0.44
C ILE A 115 13.60 -5.23 -1.22
N PRO A 116 13.15 -4.13 -0.59
CA PRO A 116 12.52 -3.02 -1.30
C PRO A 116 13.40 -2.51 -2.45
N CYS A 117 12.81 -2.28 -3.61
CA CYS A 117 13.54 -1.77 -4.79
C CYS A 117 12.65 -0.90 -5.66
N CYS A 118 13.27 -0.07 -6.50
CA CYS A 118 12.60 0.60 -7.60
C CYS A 118 12.59 -0.30 -8.83
N VAL A 119 11.53 -0.19 -9.63
CA VAL A 119 11.39 -0.92 -10.90
C VAL A 119 10.95 0.02 -12.02
N ASP A 120 11.31 -0.30 -13.25
CA ASP A 120 10.79 0.37 -14.45
C ASP A 120 9.36 -0.12 -14.81
N GLY A 121 8.77 0.43 -15.88
CA GLY A 121 7.45 0.03 -16.37
C GLY A 121 7.37 -1.44 -16.81
N ASN A 122 8.52 -2.09 -17.03
CA ASN A 122 8.62 -3.49 -17.38
C ASN A 122 8.84 -4.40 -16.17
N GLY A 123 8.85 -3.84 -14.97
CA GLY A 123 9.09 -4.59 -13.73
C GLY A 123 10.56 -4.94 -13.50
N LYS A 124 11.50 -4.39 -14.27
CA LYS A 124 12.93 -4.61 -14.08
C LYS A 124 13.46 -3.68 -12.99
N LYS A 125 14.27 -4.20 -12.07
CA LYS A 125 14.94 -3.41 -11.03
C LYS A 125 15.79 -2.31 -11.65
N ILE A 126 15.65 -1.10 -11.09
CA ILE A 126 16.47 0.08 -11.40
C ILE A 126 17.05 0.67 -10.12
N ASP A 127 18.05 1.53 -10.26
CA ASP A 127 18.63 2.26 -9.14
C ASP A 127 17.62 3.28 -8.59
N GLY A 128 17.60 3.44 -7.28
CA GLY A 128 16.72 4.39 -6.59
C GLY A 128 16.49 4.01 -5.12
N GLU A 129 16.05 4.98 -4.35
CA GLU A 129 15.60 4.74 -2.98
C GLU A 129 14.19 4.13 -3.00
N ALA A 130 14.01 2.97 -2.39
CA ALA A 130 12.73 2.32 -2.25
C ALA A 130 12.41 2.05 -0.78
N LYS A 131 11.13 2.16 -0.45
CA LYS A 131 10.63 1.86 0.90
C LYS A 131 9.78 0.60 0.87
N GLY A 132 9.89 -0.19 1.92
CA GLY A 132 9.02 -1.32 2.13
C GLY A 132 7.57 -0.89 2.37
N LEU A 133 6.66 -1.82 2.20
CA LEU A 133 5.24 -1.60 2.40
C LEU A 133 4.97 -1.23 3.85
N THR A 134 4.27 -0.13 4.03
CA THR A 134 3.85 0.37 5.33
C THR A 134 2.35 0.63 5.27
N VAL A 135 1.60 0.04 6.19
CA VAL A 135 0.14 0.18 6.27
C VAL A 135 -0.28 0.67 7.65
N ARG A 136 -1.53 1.01 7.83
CA ARG A 136 -2.12 1.33 9.15
C ARG A 136 -2.74 0.09 9.77
N GLY A 137 -3.08 0.13 11.04
CA GLY A 137 -3.85 -0.95 11.69
C GLY A 137 -5.17 -1.19 10.95
N GLY A 138 -5.54 -2.46 10.76
CA GLY A 138 -6.74 -2.84 10.03
C GLY A 138 -6.67 -4.24 9.44
N VAL A 139 -7.65 -4.58 8.62
CA VAL A 139 -7.69 -5.84 7.88
C VAL A 139 -7.41 -5.56 6.42
N TYR A 140 -6.57 -6.37 5.82
CA TYR A 140 -6.11 -6.18 4.44
C TYR A 140 -6.18 -7.49 3.65
N ASP A 141 -6.52 -7.33 2.37
CA ASP A 141 -6.21 -8.32 1.35
C ASP A 141 -4.93 -7.90 0.64
N PHE A 142 -4.00 -8.84 0.44
CA PHE A 142 -2.76 -8.57 -0.28
C PHE A 142 -2.79 -9.29 -1.63
N TYR A 143 -2.35 -8.58 -2.66
CA TYR A 143 -2.14 -9.10 -4.00
C TYR A 143 -0.69 -8.88 -4.40
N ALA A 144 -0.04 -9.93 -4.84
CA ALA A 144 1.33 -9.90 -5.32
C ALA A 144 1.41 -10.32 -6.77
N VAL A 145 2.33 -9.75 -7.52
CA VAL A 145 2.60 -10.13 -8.91
C VAL A 145 4.09 -10.10 -9.19
N SER A 146 4.58 -11.14 -9.86
CA SER A 146 5.95 -11.25 -10.35
C SER A 146 5.94 -11.52 -11.86
N PRO A 147 6.76 -10.81 -12.67
CA PRO A 147 7.58 -9.65 -12.30
C PRO A 147 6.74 -8.46 -11.86
N ALA A 148 7.36 -7.47 -11.21
CA ALA A 148 6.72 -6.31 -10.56
C ALA A 148 6.09 -5.33 -11.55
N ARG A 149 5.22 -5.82 -12.43
CA ARG A 149 4.51 -5.01 -13.43
C ARG A 149 3.51 -4.09 -12.75
N PRO A 150 3.36 -2.83 -13.20
CA PRO A 150 2.34 -1.94 -12.69
C PRO A 150 0.94 -2.42 -13.09
N LEU A 151 0.00 -2.32 -12.16
CA LEU A 151 -1.41 -2.41 -12.46
C LEU A 151 -1.87 -1.08 -13.07
N GLN A 152 -2.51 -1.13 -14.22
CA GLN A 152 -3.04 0.03 -14.92
C GLN A 152 -4.56 -0.06 -14.99
N GLU A 153 -5.23 1.02 -14.65
CA GLU A 153 -6.67 1.14 -14.85
C GLU A 153 -6.95 1.30 -16.35
N GLY A 154 -7.77 0.42 -16.87
CA GLY A 154 -8.25 0.49 -18.27
C GLY A 154 -9.51 1.35 -18.38
N ASP A 155 -9.85 1.73 -19.59
CA ASP A 155 -11.07 2.51 -19.90
C ASP A 155 -12.37 1.78 -19.49
N ASP A 156 -12.28 0.48 -19.26
CA ASP A 156 -13.36 -0.39 -18.78
C ASP A 156 -13.46 -0.42 -17.23
N GLY A 157 -12.64 0.34 -16.51
CA GLY A 157 -12.58 0.38 -15.05
C GLY A 157 -11.93 -0.84 -14.39
N TYR A 158 -11.28 -1.71 -15.19
CA TYR A 158 -10.55 -2.85 -14.66
C TYR A 158 -9.05 -2.57 -14.56
N TYR A 159 -8.45 -2.98 -13.45
CA TYR A 159 -7.01 -3.00 -13.28
C TYR A 159 -6.40 -4.21 -13.96
N LYS A 160 -5.45 -3.98 -14.83
CA LYS A 160 -4.80 -5.03 -15.63
C LYS A 160 -3.32 -4.74 -15.82
N ILE A 161 -2.57 -5.78 -16.09
CA ILE A 161 -1.18 -5.69 -16.52
C ILE A 161 -1.19 -5.64 -18.04
N THR A 162 -0.57 -4.60 -18.60
CA THR A 162 -0.50 -4.39 -20.05
C THR A 162 0.94 -4.53 -20.56
N GLY A 163 1.09 -4.66 -21.88
CA GLY A 163 2.39 -4.68 -22.55
C GLY A 163 3.27 -5.89 -22.18
N LEU A 164 2.63 -7.04 -21.88
CA LEU A 164 3.38 -8.27 -21.63
C LEU A 164 4.05 -8.75 -22.92
N PRO A 165 5.39 -8.94 -22.93
CA PRO A 165 6.07 -9.56 -24.03
C PRO A 165 5.60 -11.00 -24.25
N HIS A 166 5.60 -11.44 -25.52
CA HIS A 166 5.34 -12.84 -25.82
C HIS A 166 6.38 -13.73 -25.12
N LYS A 167 5.92 -14.71 -24.33
CA LYS A 167 6.72 -15.62 -23.48
C LYS A 167 7.15 -15.07 -22.12
N GLU A 168 6.60 -13.97 -21.65
CA GLU A 168 6.79 -13.57 -20.26
C GLU A 168 5.69 -14.19 -19.41
N ASP A 169 6.06 -14.99 -18.42
CA ASP A 169 5.15 -15.55 -17.45
C ASP A 169 4.91 -14.54 -16.33
N VAL A 170 3.64 -14.30 -16.01
CA VAL A 170 3.24 -13.47 -14.88
C VAL A 170 2.62 -14.37 -13.83
N MET A 171 3.16 -14.30 -12.63
CA MET A 171 2.74 -15.11 -11.50
C MET A 171 2.00 -14.23 -10.48
N PRO A 172 0.67 -14.27 -10.43
CA PRO A 172 -0.09 -13.61 -9.38
C PRO A 172 -0.21 -14.51 -8.14
N SER A 173 -0.27 -13.89 -6.98
CA SER A 173 -0.59 -14.53 -5.71
C SER A 173 -1.43 -13.59 -4.86
N PHE A 174 -2.23 -14.13 -3.95
CA PHE A 174 -3.00 -13.29 -3.03
C PHE A 174 -3.24 -13.98 -1.70
N VAL A 175 -3.45 -13.18 -0.66
CA VAL A 175 -3.90 -13.63 0.66
C VAL A 175 -4.95 -12.65 1.17
N ARG A 176 -5.99 -13.14 1.81
CA ARG A 176 -7.14 -12.35 2.26
C ARG A 176 -7.27 -12.33 3.77
N GLY A 177 -7.88 -11.26 4.27
CA GLY A 177 -8.28 -11.14 5.66
C GLY A 177 -7.12 -11.08 6.66
N VAL A 178 -5.98 -10.52 6.27
CA VAL A 178 -4.82 -10.39 7.15
C VAL A 178 -5.04 -9.23 8.12
N ALA A 179 -5.17 -9.53 9.41
CA ALA A 179 -5.24 -8.51 10.44
C ALA A 179 -3.84 -7.96 10.73
N VAL A 180 -3.68 -6.65 10.57
CA VAL A 180 -2.47 -5.92 10.94
C VAL A 180 -2.77 -5.19 12.24
N THR A 181 -2.16 -5.63 13.31
CA THR A 181 -2.20 -5.03 14.64
C THR A 181 -0.79 -4.66 15.05
N LYS A 182 -0.68 -3.78 16.03
CA LYS A 182 0.60 -3.36 16.57
C LYS A 182 1.06 -4.31 17.68
#